data_7aa1bfff8eb29f4352e1406b97766b7b
#
_entry.id   7aa1bfff8eb29f4352e1406b97766b7b
#
_cell.length_a   1.000
_cell.length_b   1.000
_cell.length_c   1.000
_cell.angle_alpha   90.00
_cell.angle_beta   90.00
_cell.angle_gamma   90.00
#
_symmetry.space_group_name_H-M   'P 1'
#
loop_
_entity.id
_entity.type
_entity.pdbx_description
1 polymer ?
#
loop_
_entity_poly.entity_id
_entity_poly.type
_entity_poly.pdbx_seq_one_letter_code
_entity_poly.pdbx_strand_id
1 'polypeptide(L)'
;MRTKGLVTTLYAENDLLKSLLACFFIAVALLLAVEHKKASDEDSQTKGGNLSVYIEWPYEHDVDVDLWFEYPECDACPVMYANLQARKGWIGRDDTGNGVSLQNNENAMVYDLAPGEYVFNIHAWGERNHKFPVPVFVEIKYRDKENRTHTVTKETFVLNKTGDEITAARFVLDKNQKLVSQSKVFKSLVGPYKKAQGEGTGGYFR
;
A
#
# COMPACT_ATOMS: atom_id res chain seq x y z
N MET A 1 67.61 32.31 11.50
CA MET A 1 66.16 32.48 11.83
C MET A 1 65.24 32.06 10.71
N ARG A 2 65.47 30.93 9.97
CA ARG A 2 64.70 30.48 8.78
C ARG A 2 64.03 29.11 8.89
N THR A 3 64.18 28.40 10.01
CA THR A 3 63.69 27.00 10.16
C THR A 3 62.30 26.89 10.76
N LYS A 4 61.77 27.89 11.47
CA LYS A 4 60.44 27.86 12.08
C LYS A 4 59.28 27.93 11.08
N GLY A 5 59.47 28.63 9.93
CA GLY A 5 58.40 28.74 8.93
C GLY A 5 58.18 27.49 8.11
N LEU A 6 59.20 26.69 7.88
CA LEU A 6 59.12 25.44 7.09
C LEU A 6 58.40 24.34 7.83
N VAL A 7 58.55 24.26 9.14
CA VAL A 7 57.92 23.23 10.00
C VAL A 7 56.43 23.51 10.15
N THR A 8 56.03 24.78 10.28
CA THR A 8 54.58 25.13 10.38
C THR A 8 53.82 24.91 9.07
N THR A 9 54.44 25.09 7.91
CA THR A 9 53.81 24.78 6.61
C THR A 9 53.61 23.26 6.42
N LEU A 10 54.58 22.44 6.79
CA LEU A 10 54.50 20.99 6.70
C LEU A 10 53.42 20.41 7.62
N TYR A 11 53.18 20.98 8.81
CA TYR A 11 52.11 20.56 9.71
C TYR A 11 50.73 20.95 9.14
N ALA A 12 50.60 22.18 8.56
CA ALA A 12 49.36 22.63 7.97
C ALA A 12 48.97 21.80 6.72
N GLU A 13 49.93 21.40 5.90
CA GLU A 13 49.70 20.54 4.74
C GLU A 13 49.27 19.13 5.16
N ASN A 14 49.90 18.57 6.23
CA ASN A 14 49.48 17.29 6.77
C ASN A 14 48.05 17.29 7.38
N ASP A 15 47.65 18.38 8.03
CA ASP A 15 46.31 18.51 8.61
C ASP A 15 45.27 18.72 7.52
N LEU A 16 45.58 19.45 6.46
CA LEU A 16 44.71 19.58 5.28
C LEU A 16 44.50 18.22 4.60
N LEU A 17 45.60 17.47 4.39
CA LEU A 17 45.54 16.16 3.76
C LEU A 17 44.69 15.15 4.59
N LYS A 18 44.85 15.16 5.90
CA LYS A 18 44.03 14.33 6.81
C LYS A 18 42.56 14.70 6.76
N SER A 19 42.25 16.01 6.71
CA SER A 19 40.86 16.50 6.60
C SER A 19 40.23 16.09 5.27
N LEU A 20 40.97 16.22 4.17
CA LEU A 20 40.50 15.79 2.84
C LEU A 20 40.27 14.27 2.79
N LEU A 21 41.16 13.48 3.39
CA LEU A 21 41.02 12.03 3.48
C LEU A 21 39.81 11.64 4.31
N ALA A 22 39.57 12.29 5.46
CA ALA A 22 38.40 12.06 6.29
C ALA A 22 37.09 12.40 5.54
N CYS A 23 37.02 13.53 4.84
CA CYS A 23 35.87 13.89 4.00
C CYS A 23 35.62 12.86 2.89
N PHE A 24 36.69 12.36 2.25
CA PHE A 24 36.59 11.32 1.24
C PHE A 24 35.98 10.03 1.81
N PHE A 25 36.47 9.55 2.96
CA PHE A 25 35.93 8.36 3.60
C PHE A 25 34.48 8.52 4.04
N ILE A 26 34.08 9.72 4.52
CA ILE A 26 32.68 10.00 4.86
C ILE A 26 31.83 9.97 3.60
N ALA A 27 32.28 10.57 2.50
CA ALA A 27 31.54 10.56 1.24
C ALA A 27 31.38 9.13 0.68
N VAL A 28 32.43 8.32 0.71
CA VAL A 28 32.37 6.90 0.31
C VAL A 28 31.43 6.10 1.23
N ALA A 29 31.49 6.30 2.54
CA ALA A 29 30.58 5.62 3.47
C ALA A 29 29.12 5.99 3.23
N LEU A 30 28.83 7.27 2.93
CA LEU A 30 27.48 7.71 2.58
C LEU A 30 27.00 7.11 1.25
N LEU A 31 27.86 7.05 0.23
CA LEU A 31 27.53 6.39 -1.04
C LEU A 31 27.22 4.91 -0.85
N LEU A 32 28.06 4.18 -0.09
CA LEU A 32 27.82 2.78 0.22
C LEU A 32 26.57 2.56 1.05
N ALA A 33 26.24 3.47 1.97
CA ALA A 33 25.00 3.40 2.75
C ALA A 33 23.76 3.62 1.88
N VAL A 34 23.81 4.51 0.89
CA VAL A 34 22.73 4.74 -0.08
C VAL A 34 22.55 3.52 -0.98
N GLU A 35 23.64 2.94 -1.50
CA GLU A 35 23.57 1.72 -2.31
C GLU A 35 23.05 0.53 -1.50
N HIS A 36 23.48 0.39 -0.23
CA HIS A 36 23.00 -0.68 0.65
C HIS A 36 21.50 -0.54 0.97
N LYS A 37 21.02 0.69 1.17
CA LYS A 37 19.60 0.96 1.36
C LYS A 37 18.80 0.62 0.09
N LYS A 38 19.32 1.01 -1.09
CA LYS A 38 18.70 0.68 -2.37
C LYS A 38 18.66 -0.83 -2.62
N ALA A 39 19.73 -1.55 -2.32
CA ALA A 39 19.79 -3.01 -2.43
C ALA A 39 18.86 -3.71 -1.43
N SER A 40 18.72 -3.21 -0.19
CA SER A 40 17.79 -3.77 0.80
C SER A 40 16.32 -3.52 0.43
N ASP A 41 16.02 -2.38 -0.19
CA ASP A 41 14.68 -2.07 -0.70
C ASP A 41 14.34 -2.91 -1.95
N GLU A 42 15.33 -3.27 -2.78
CA GLU A 42 15.14 -4.18 -3.92
C GLU A 42 15.00 -5.65 -3.48
N ASP A 43 15.74 -6.11 -2.48
CA ASP A 43 15.70 -7.51 -2.00
C ASP A 43 14.44 -7.82 -1.17
N SER A 44 13.82 -6.81 -0.56
CA SER A 44 12.51 -6.94 0.08
C SER A 44 11.35 -7.01 -0.93
N GLN A 45 11.59 -6.70 -2.22
CA GLN A 45 10.59 -6.70 -3.28
C GLN A 45 10.58 -7.97 -4.14
N THR A 46 11.44 -8.93 -3.92
CA THR A 46 11.66 -10.00 -4.90
C THR A 46 11.46 -11.40 -4.37
N LYS A 47 10.20 -11.83 -4.23
CA LYS A 47 9.83 -13.24 -4.48
C LYS A 47 8.34 -13.35 -4.76
N GLY A 48 7.98 -13.31 -6.03
CA GLY A 48 6.60 -13.39 -6.47
C GLY A 48 6.01 -12.02 -6.82
N GLY A 49 5.13 -11.93 -7.80
CA GLY A 49 4.47 -10.69 -8.15
C GLY A 49 3.69 -10.15 -6.95
N ASN A 50 3.87 -8.90 -6.63
CA ASN A 50 3.14 -8.23 -5.58
C ASN A 50 1.98 -7.44 -6.18
N LEU A 51 0.85 -7.44 -5.49
CA LEU A 51 -0.28 -6.60 -5.82
C LEU A 51 -0.42 -5.53 -4.74
N SER A 52 -0.57 -4.28 -5.15
CA SER A 52 -0.80 -3.14 -4.28
C SER A 52 -2.15 -2.50 -4.59
N VAL A 53 -2.86 -2.12 -3.55
CA VAL A 53 -4.11 -1.38 -3.60
C VAL A 53 -3.94 -0.10 -2.81
N TYR A 54 -4.40 0.98 -3.37
CA TYR A 54 -4.48 2.28 -2.71
C TYR A 54 -5.85 2.87 -2.97
N ILE A 55 -6.51 3.32 -1.92
CA ILE A 55 -7.74 4.10 -1.99
C ILE A 55 -7.56 5.42 -1.25
N GLU A 56 -8.20 6.46 -1.76
CA GLU A 56 -8.15 7.81 -1.19
C GLU A 56 -9.48 8.51 -1.42
N TRP A 57 -9.94 9.26 -0.42
CA TRP A 57 -11.13 10.10 -0.53
C TRP A 57 -10.88 11.47 0.07
N PRO A 58 -11.66 12.52 -0.36
CA PRO A 58 -11.40 13.88 0.07
C PRO A 58 -11.47 14.05 1.58
N TYR A 59 -10.56 14.82 2.14
CA TYR A 59 -10.41 15.07 3.57
C TYR A 59 -11.66 15.68 4.23
N GLU A 60 -12.42 16.49 3.49
CA GLU A 60 -13.67 17.10 3.95
C GLU A 60 -14.81 16.10 4.19
N HIS A 61 -14.65 14.84 3.73
CA HIS A 61 -15.56 13.75 4.00
C HIS A 61 -15.02 12.91 5.16
N ASP A 62 -15.54 13.20 6.38
CA ASP A 62 -15.28 12.36 7.56
C ASP A 62 -16.12 11.07 7.50
N VAL A 63 -15.81 10.26 6.52
CA VAL A 63 -16.45 8.97 6.24
C VAL A 63 -15.41 7.88 6.43
N ASP A 64 -15.84 6.81 7.06
CA ASP A 64 -15.09 5.58 7.17
C ASP A 64 -15.30 4.76 5.89
N VAL A 65 -14.26 4.64 5.07
CA VAL A 65 -14.29 3.88 3.81
C VAL A 65 -13.35 2.71 3.92
N ASP A 66 -13.94 1.53 4.08
CA ASP A 66 -13.20 0.28 4.22
C ASP A 66 -12.83 -0.34 2.87
N LEU A 67 -11.62 -0.87 2.80
CA LEU A 67 -11.18 -1.76 1.74
C LEU A 67 -11.46 -3.23 2.14
N TRP A 68 -12.16 -3.95 1.27
CA TRP A 68 -12.47 -5.37 1.41
C TRP A 68 -11.91 -6.14 0.23
N PHE A 69 -11.22 -7.25 0.46
CA PHE A 69 -10.74 -8.04 -0.67
C PHE A 69 -10.62 -9.54 -0.42
N GLU A 70 -10.74 -10.26 -1.53
CA GLU A 70 -10.47 -11.69 -1.64
C GLU A 70 -9.43 -11.96 -2.72
N TYR A 71 -8.66 -13.03 -2.54
CA TYR A 71 -7.66 -13.47 -3.50
C TYR A 71 -7.51 -15.01 -3.46
N PRO A 72 -6.93 -15.63 -4.50
CA PRO A 72 -6.71 -17.07 -4.52
C PRO A 72 -5.85 -17.57 -3.37
N GLU A 73 -6.15 -18.76 -2.84
CA GLU A 73 -5.43 -19.39 -1.72
C GLU A 73 -5.48 -18.58 -0.40
N CYS A 74 -6.45 -17.70 -0.26
CA CYS A 74 -6.65 -16.96 0.97
C CYS A 74 -7.23 -17.89 2.04
N ASP A 75 -6.58 -17.93 3.18
CA ASP A 75 -6.96 -18.80 4.32
C ASP A 75 -7.96 -18.15 5.28
N ALA A 76 -8.08 -16.83 5.23
CA ALA A 76 -8.95 -16.05 6.09
C ALA A 76 -9.54 -14.84 5.34
N CYS A 77 -10.21 -15.09 4.22
CA CYS A 77 -10.91 -14.04 3.46
C CYS A 77 -12.37 -13.84 3.91
N PRO A 78 -12.90 -12.63 3.71
CA PRO A 78 -12.26 -11.45 3.17
C PRO A 78 -11.27 -10.82 4.15
N VAL A 79 -10.20 -10.17 3.60
CA VAL A 79 -9.33 -9.27 4.36
C VAL A 79 -10.02 -7.92 4.42
N MET A 80 -10.19 -7.35 5.60
CA MET A 80 -10.94 -6.11 5.86
C MET A 80 -10.64 -5.58 7.28
N TYR A 81 -11.28 -4.51 7.75
CA TYR A 81 -11.06 -3.84 9.03
C TYR A 81 -10.99 -4.78 10.27
N ALA A 82 -11.82 -5.81 10.34
CA ALA A 82 -11.82 -6.75 11.46
C ALA A 82 -10.85 -7.94 11.28
N ASN A 83 -10.27 -8.08 10.10
CA ASN A 83 -9.30 -9.10 9.73
C ASN A 83 -8.25 -8.48 8.81
N LEU A 84 -7.37 -7.65 9.39
CA LEU A 84 -6.39 -6.86 8.64
C LEU A 84 -5.30 -7.70 7.96
N GLN A 85 -5.18 -8.99 8.31
CA GLN A 85 -4.11 -9.85 7.79
C GLN A 85 -4.61 -11.27 7.54
N ALA A 86 -4.29 -11.79 6.37
CA ALA A 86 -4.35 -13.19 6.02
C ALA A 86 -2.98 -13.64 5.50
N ARG A 87 -2.82 -14.94 5.17
CA ARG A 87 -1.52 -15.56 4.86
C ARG A 87 -0.64 -14.78 3.88
N LYS A 88 -1.23 -14.24 2.81
CA LYS A 88 -0.51 -13.55 1.72
C LYS A 88 -0.97 -12.11 1.52
N GLY A 89 -1.98 -11.66 2.25
CA GLY A 89 -2.60 -10.35 2.08
C GLY A 89 -2.78 -9.61 3.37
N TRP A 90 -2.62 -8.29 3.35
CA TRP A 90 -2.87 -7.46 4.51
C TRP A 90 -3.29 -6.04 4.13
N ILE A 91 -4.00 -5.39 5.04
CA ILE A 91 -4.26 -3.95 5.04
C ILE A 91 -3.15 -3.28 5.85
N GLY A 92 -2.39 -2.39 5.21
CA GLY A 92 -1.28 -1.68 5.85
C GLY A 92 -1.72 -0.46 6.64
N ARG A 93 -2.83 0.14 6.23
CA ARG A 93 -3.48 1.26 6.90
C ARG A 93 -4.98 1.10 6.80
N ASP A 94 -5.64 1.19 7.93
CA ASP A 94 -7.07 1.25 8.14
C ASP A 94 -7.40 2.66 8.66
N ASP A 95 -8.11 3.47 7.89
CA ASP A 95 -8.42 4.86 8.20
C ASP A 95 -9.90 4.99 8.56
N THR A 96 -10.17 5.12 9.82
CA THR A 96 -11.54 5.18 10.33
C THR A 96 -12.22 6.54 10.17
N GLY A 97 -11.62 7.48 9.43
CA GLY A 97 -12.22 8.79 9.14
C GLY A 97 -12.44 9.68 10.40
N ASN A 98 -11.66 9.52 11.44
CA ASN A 98 -11.86 10.21 12.73
C ASN A 98 -11.41 11.69 12.77
N GLY A 99 -11.12 12.31 11.63
CA GLY A 99 -10.59 13.68 11.58
C GLY A 99 -9.20 13.84 12.22
N VAL A 100 -8.56 12.75 12.63
CA VAL A 100 -7.21 12.73 13.22
C VAL A 100 -6.14 12.75 12.15
N SER A 101 -6.47 12.27 10.97
CA SER A 101 -5.58 12.20 9.80
C SER A 101 -5.86 13.37 8.85
N LEU A 102 -4.79 14.00 8.36
CA LEU A 102 -4.89 14.99 7.27
C LEU A 102 -5.07 14.33 5.89
N GLN A 103 -5.15 13.01 5.83
CA GLN A 103 -5.31 12.23 4.61
C GLN A 103 -6.20 11.03 4.87
N ASN A 104 -7.33 11.00 4.19
CA ASN A 104 -8.24 9.86 4.17
C ASN A 104 -7.76 8.86 3.14
N ASN A 105 -7.11 7.78 3.57
CA ASN A 105 -6.65 6.73 2.65
C ASN A 105 -6.48 5.39 3.35
N GLU A 106 -6.65 4.32 2.58
CA GLU A 106 -6.25 2.98 2.96
C GLU A 106 -5.34 2.34 1.91
N ASN A 107 -4.56 1.38 2.34
CA ASN A 107 -3.73 0.60 1.44
C ASN A 107 -3.69 -0.87 1.84
N ALA A 108 -3.55 -1.72 0.83
CA ALA A 108 -3.40 -3.14 1.03
C ALA A 108 -2.38 -3.74 0.06
N MET A 109 -1.87 -4.90 0.42
CA MET A 109 -0.94 -5.67 -0.42
C MET A 109 -1.29 -7.14 -0.40
N VAL A 110 -1.03 -7.81 -1.54
CA VAL A 110 -1.06 -9.26 -1.66
C VAL A 110 0.27 -9.73 -2.24
N TYR A 111 0.91 -10.68 -1.56
CA TYR A 111 2.18 -11.26 -2.00
C TYR A 111 1.98 -12.59 -2.70
N ASP A 112 3.01 -13.01 -3.45
CA ASP A 112 3.09 -14.32 -4.06
C ASP A 112 1.79 -14.67 -4.82
N LEU A 113 1.52 -13.87 -5.86
CA LEU A 113 0.26 -13.92 -6.60
C LEU A 113 0.02 -15.30 -7.22
N ALA A 114 -1.01 -15.99 -6.73
CA ALA A 114 -1.47 -17.26 -7.25
C ALA A 114 -2.41 -17.05 -8.46
N PRO A 115 -2.53 -18.03 -9.37
CA PRO A 115 -3.54 -17.97 -10.42
C PRO A 115 -4.95 -18.05 -9.83
N GLY A 116 -5.87 -17.28 -10.38
CA GLY A 116 -7.28 -17.27 -9.96
C GLY A 116 -7.87 -15.88 -9.88
N GLU A 117 -9.03 -15.78 -9.24
CA GLU A 117 -9.83 -14.56 -9.15
C GLU A 117 -9.42 -13.71 -7.95
N TYR A 118 -9.27 -12.41 -8.21
CA TYR A 118 -9.06 -11.34 -7.23
C TYR A 118 -10.27 -10.42 -7.25
N VAL A 119 -10.76 -10.05 -6.08
CA VAL A 119 -11.90 -9.14 -5.91
C VAL A 119 -11.53 -8.06 -4.89
N PHE A 120 -11.76 -6.81 -5.25
CA PHE A 120 -11.52 -5.65 -4.39
C PHE A 120 -12.77 -4.78 -4.36
N ASN A 121 -13.31 -4.60 -3.17
CA ASN A 121 -14.48 -3.77 -2.91
C ASN A 121 -14.10 -2.59 -2.02
N ILE A 122 -14.78 -1.47 -2.21
CA ILE A 122 -14.83 -0.35 -1.29
C ILE A 122 -16.22 -0.33 -0.64
N HIS A 123 -16.26 -0.04 0.66
CA HIS A 123 -17.48 -0.05 1.45
C HIS A 123 -17.56 1.20 2.33
N ALA A 124 -18.69 1.89 2.33
CA ALA A 124 -18.96 2.99 3.24
C ALA A 124 -19.45 2.47 4.59
N TRP A 125 -18.60 2.53 5.61
CA TRP A 125 -18.93 2.12 6.96
C TRP A 125 -19.45 3.30 7.78
N GLY A 126 -20.56 3.11 8.50
CA GLY A 126 -21.04 4.00 9.55
C GLY A 126 -21.45 5.43 9.15
N GLU A 127 -22.30 6.04 9.94
CA GLU A 127 -22.68 7.45 9.84
C GLU A 127 -21.95 8.26 10.89
N ARG A 128 -21.05 9.14 10.45
CA ARG A 128 -20.54 10.21 11.29
C ARG A 128 -20.85 11.48 10.55
N ASN A 129 -21.38 12.49 10.84
CA ASN A 129 -21.64 13.81 10.21
C ASN A 129 -21.45 13.88 8.68
N HIS A 130 -21.88 12.87 7.91
CA HIS A 130 -21.41 12.62 6.57
C HIS A 130 -22.17 13.37 5.50
N LYS A 131 -21.39 13.83 4.53
CA LYS A 131 -21.93 14.35 3.29
C LYS A 131 -21.66 13.35 2.17
N PHE A 132 -22.63 12.51 1.88
CA PHE A 132 -22.63 11.77 0.62
C PHE A 132 -23.09 12.68 -0.54
N PRO A 133 -22.69 12.41 -1.79
CA PRO A 133 -21.83 11.29 -2.22
C PRO A 133 -20.36 11.51 -1.88
N VAL A 134 -19.62 10.40 -1.67
CA VAL A 134 -18.19 10.40 -1.41
C VAL A 134 -17.45 9.85 -2.63
N PRO A 135 -16.64 10.64 -3.33
CA PRO A 135 -15.78 10.15 -4.39
C PRO A 135 -14.56 9.45 -3.77
N VAL A 136 -14.31 8.22 -4.18
CA VAL A 136 -13.18 7.40 -3.73
C VAL A 136 -12.29 7.07 -4.91
N PHE A 137 -11.09 7.60 -4.93
CA PHE A 137 -10.07 7.22 -5.89
C PHE A 137 -9.52 5.84 -5.55
N VAL A 138 -9.39 4.97 -6.54
CA VAL A 138 -8.85 3.61 -6.37
C VAL A 138 -7.76 3.38 -7.40
N GLU A 139 -6.59 2.96 -6.93
CA GLU A 139 -5.50 2.49 -7.77
C GLU A 139 -5.10 1.07 -7.37
N ILE A 140 -5.17 0.13 -8.33
CA ILE A 140 -4.77 -1.27 -8.15
C ILE A 140 -3.70 -1.60 -9.19
N LYS A 141 -2.55 -2.04 -8.71
CA LYS A 141 -1.42 -2.44 -9.53
C LYS A 141 -0.89 -3.79 -9.08
N TYR A 142 -0.39 -4.56 -10.02
CA TYR A 142 0.39 -5.75 -9.68
C TYR A 142 1.70 -5.79 -10.47
N ARG A 143 2.68 -6.48 -9.92
CA ARG A 143 3.97 -6.75 -10.54
C ARG A 143 4.04 -8.23 -10.86
N ASP A 144 4.28 -8.55 -12.11
CA ASP A 144 4.39 -9.93 -12.60
C ASP A 144 5.77 -10.56 -12.27
N LYS A 145 5.93 -11.83 -12.62
CA LYS A 145 7.18 -12.58 -12.39
C LYS A 145 8.39 -12.02 -13.15
N GLU A 146 8.16 -11.30 -14.23
CA GLU A 146 9.18 -10.60 -15.02
C GLU A 146 9.44 -9.19 -14.48
N ASN A 147 8.93 -8.86 -13.28
CA ASN A 147 9.10 -7.56 -12.61
C ASN A 147 8.46 -6.37 -13.38
N ARG A 148 7.48 -6.63 -14.24
CA ARG A 148 6.73 -5.61 -14.97
C ARG A 148 5.50 -5.19 -14.17
N THR A 149 5.30 -3.89 -14.04
CA THR A 149 4.12 -3.35 -13.35
C THR A 149 2.94 -3.20 -14.32
N HIS A 150 1.79 -3.73 -13.91
CA HIS A 150 0.53 -3.64 -14.62
C HIS A 150 -0.49 -2.89 -13.77
N THR A 151 -1.22 -1.95 -14.38
CA THR A 151 -2.34 -1.27 -13.73
C THR A 151 -3.64 -1.99 -14.07
N VAL A 152 -4.34 -2.46 -13.03
CA VAL A 152 -5.66 -3.08 -13.17
C VAL A 152 -6.74 -2.00 -13.16
N THR A 153 -6.71 -1.10 -12.16
CA THR A 153 -7.71 -0.05 -11.98
C THR A 153 -7.00 1.24 -11.57
N LYS A 154 -7.43 2.34 -12.14
CA LYS A 154 -7.02 3.69 -11.74
C LYS A 154 -8.14 4.67 -12.08
N GLU A 155 -9.09 4.82 -11.17
CA GLU A 155 -10.29 5.63 -11.39
C GLU A 155 -10.97 6.01 -10.08
N THR A 156 -11.97 6.87 -10.17
CA THR A 156 -12.78 7.32 -9.03
C THR A 156 -14.15 6.65 -9.08
N PHE A 157 -14.56 6.06 -7.97
CA PHE A 157 -15.89 5.52 -7.71
C PHE A 157 -16.66 6.46 -6.79
N VAL A 158 -17.98 6.35 -6.75
CA VAL A 158 -18.82 7.21 -5.91
C VAL A 158 -19.67 6.37 -4.99
N LEU A 159 -19.43 6.48 -3.67
CA LEU A 159 -20.29 5.92 -2.64
C LEU A 159 -21.42 6.93 -2.36
N ASN A 160 -22.67 6.51 -2.42
CA ASN A 160 -23.83 7.41 -2.37
C ASN A 160 -24.48 7.47 -0.98
N LYS A 161 -24.23 6.47 -0.13
CA LYS A 161 -24.81 6.38 1.21
C LYS A 161 -24.03 5.42 2.08
N THR A 162 -24.23 5.46 3.38
CA THR A 162 -23.78 4.45 4.33
C THR A 162 -24.25 3.05 3.92
N GLY A 163 -23.36 2.08 4.00
CA GLY A 163 -23.58 0.70 3.63
C GLY A 163 -23.42 0.42 2.13
N ASP A 164 -23.13 1.43 1.30
CA ASP A 164 -22.80 1.18 -0.11
C ASP A 164 -21.53 0.33 -0.20
N GLU A 165 -21.59 -0.72 -1.03
CA GLU A 165 -20.48 -1.58 -1.38
C GLU A 165 -20.32 -1.58 -2.91
N ILE A 166 -19.13 -1.31 -3.41
CA ILE A 166 -18.81 -1.27 -4.84
C ILE A 166 -17.64 -2.19 -5.12
N THR A 167 -17.76 -3.05 -6.13
CA THR A 167 -16.61 -3.80 -6.66
C THR A 167 -15.78 -2.87 -7.54
N ALA A 168 -14.66 -2.43 -7.01
CA ALA A 168 -13.72 -1.55 -7.72
C ALA A 168 -12.95 -2.32 -8.79
N ALA A 169 -12.60 -3.57 -8.52
CA ALA A 169 -12.00 -4.48 -9.50
C ALA A 169 -12.31 -5.93 -9.18
N ARG A 170 -12.54 -6.70 -10.24
CA ARG A 170 -12.62 -8.14 -10.23
C ARG A 170 -11.85 -8.66 -11.44
N PHE A 171 -10.81 -9.45 -11.22
CA PHE A 171 -9.95 -9.90 -12.31
C PHE A 171 -9.35 -11.27 -12.04
N VAL A 172 -8.90 -11.92 -13.10
CA VAL A 172 -8.29 -13.25 -13.04
C VAL A 172 -6.86 -13.18 -13.58
N LEU A 173 -5.92 -13.73 -12.81
CA LEU A 173 -4.55 -13.98 -13.27
C LEU A 173 -4.37 -15.46 -13.62
N ASP A 174 -3.61 -15.74 -14.69
CA ASP A 174 -3.21 -17.10 -15.02
C ASP A 174 -1.95 -17.54 -14.23
N LYS A 175 -1.48 -18.77 -14.48
CA LYS A 175 -0.26 -19.32 -13.85
C LYS A 175 1.03 -18.53 -14.16
N ASN A 176 1.01 -17.70 -15.18
CA ASN A 176 2.11 -16.83 -15.57
C ASN A 176 1.91 -15.40 -15.07
N GLN A 177 0.89 -15.18 -14.21
CA GLN A 177 0.48 -13.86 -13.70
C GLN A 177 0.05 -12.87 -14.80
N LYS A 178 -0.42 -13.39 -15.94
CA LYS A 178 -1.04 -12.58 -16.98
C LYS A 178 -2.51 -12.34 -16.63
N LEU A 179 -2.97 -11.11 -16.87
CA LEU A 179 -4.37 -10.74 -16.77
C LEU A 179 -5.18 -11.45 -17.87
N VAL A 180 -6.09 -12.34 -17.46
CA VAL A 180 -6.96 -13.13 -18.36
C VAL A 180 -8.29 -12.44 -18.57
N SER A 181 -8.86 -11.91 -17.50
CA SER A 181 -10.14 -11.21 -17.52
C SER A 181 -10.19 -10.12 -16.47
N GLN A 182 -10.98 -9.09 -16.75
CA GLN A 182 -11.24 -7.99 -15.83
C GLN A 182 -12.69 -7.53 -15.97
N SER A 183 -13.33 -7.24 -14.85
CA SER A 183 -14.69 -6.70 -14.80
C SER A 183 -14.87 -5.84 -13.55
N LYS A 184 -16.03 -5.16 -13.50
CA LYS A 184 -16.55 -4.47 -12.31
C LYS A 184 -17.92 -5.04 -11.93
N VAL A 185 -18.22 -6.23 -12.41
CA VAL A 185 -19.46 -6.91 -12.03
C VAL A 185 -19.45 -7.12 -10.52
N PHE A 186 -20.47 -6.58 -9.88
CA PHE A 186 -20.60 -6.58 -8.43
C PHE A 186 -20.55 -7.99 -7.85
N LYS A 187 -19.69 -8.16 -6.86
CA LYS A 187 -19.61 -9.37 -6.01
C LYS A 187 -19.53 -8.90 -4.57
N SER A 188 -20.60 -9.05 -3.80
CA SER A 188 -20.59 -8.67 -2.38
C SER A 188 -19.62 -9.51 -1.58
N LEU A 189 -18.80 -8.85 -0.77
CA LEU A 189 -17.94 -9.45 0.25
C LEU A 189 -18.53 -9.21 1.66
N VAL A 190 -19.17 -8.06 1.86
CA VAL A 190 -19.77 -7.64 3.15
C VAL A 190 -20.96 -8.52 3.51
N GLY A 191 -21.88 -8.75 2.59
CA GLY A 191 -23.10 -9.54 2.85
C GLY A 191 -22.82 -10.98 3.30
N PRO A 192 -22.02 -11.77 2.58
CA PRO A 192 -21.64 -13.11 2.98
C PRO A 192 -20.91 -13.16 4.33
N TYR A 193 -20.01 -12.20 4.60
CA TYR A 193 -19.29 -12.13 5.86
C TYR A 193 -20.24 -11.90 7.04
N LYS A 194 -21.13 -10.91 6.98
CA LYS A 194 -22.13 -10.64 8.03
C LYS A 194 -23.02 -11.84 8.29
N LYS A 195 -23.46 -12.52 7.25
CA LYS A 195 -24.26 -13.75 7.37
C LYS A 195 -23.49 -14.86 8.08
N ALA A 196 -22.20 -15.04 7.80
CA ALA A 196 -21.35 -16.04 8.45
C ALA A 196 -21.16 -15.76 9.95
N GLN A 197 -21.16 -14.48 10.36
CA GLN A 197 -21.08 -14.07 11.76
C GLN A 197 -22.41 -14.16 12.51
N GLY A 198 -23.49 -14.59 11.86
CA GLY A 198 -24.83 -14.67 12.45
C GLY A 198 -25.53 -13.32 12.57
N GLU A 199 -24.97 -12.29 11.96
CA GLU A 199 -25.56 -10.96 11.87
C GLU A 199 -26.61 -10.95 10.76
N GLY A 200 -27.89 -10.95 11.13
CA GLY A 200 -28.98 -10.81 10.18
C GLY A 200 -28.86 -9.48 9.41
N THR A 201 -29.38 -9.46 8.19
CA THR A 201 -29.31 -8.32 7.25
C THR A 201 -29.99 -7.03 7.72
N GLY A 202 -30.17 -6.83 9.01
CA GLY A 202 -30.95 -5.74 9.62
C GLY A 202 -30.42 -5.25 10.94
N GLY A 203 -29.13 -4.92 11.06
CA GLY A 203 -28.59 -4.33 12.29
C GLY A 203 -27.56 -3.27 11.99
N TYR A 204 -27.91 -2.01 12.02
CA TYR A 204 -26.96 -0.93 12.20
C TYR A 204 -26.37 -1.07 13.61
N PHE A 205 -25.06 -1.30 13.71
CA PHE A 205 -24.39 -1.26 15.00
C PHE A 205 -24.28 0.18 15.49
N ARG A 206 -24.60 0.32 16.76
CA ARG A 206 -24.52 1.59 17.51
C ARG A 206 -23.09 1.87 17.96
#